data_8511732915d62b02bacc6884a4b732c1
#
_entry.id   8511732915d62b02bacc6884a4b732c1
#
_cell.length_a   1.000
_cell.length_b   1.000
_cell.length_c   1.000
_cell.angle_alpha   90.00
_cell.angle_beta   90.00
_cell.angle_gamma   90.00
#
_symmetry.space_group_name_H-M   'P 1'
#
loop_
_entity.id
_entity.type
_entity.pdbx_description
1 polymer ?
#
loop_
_entity_poly.entity_id
_entity_poly.type
_entity_poly.pdbx_seq_one_letter_code
_entity_poly.pdbx_strand_id
1 'polypeptide(L)'
;FGRWETLGADKGFPQGSHVNAMTVKNDRLYLGIEKQFYAFDGANTTLIASHPEREVVYLTSEGPGVLIGRRKEFQGAIEYLEPNGTRYEISGPCQATIPEYAVEDGVKKFWIADLDDRFRYFDLSTNQCDFFTYNSPLNHKSAEITIGPDGTTYVATPGPNSGLSPIYYRDGLYVYKDQQWELWNQNTFPDLVDSEFSYVDLWKVAAHPTKDQVFIGSWVGGLLDFTAGAYTKKYTQNNSILKNAGASGTTRTAIGGLAFDASQNLWISNFGAGAPIAVLKADGTLRNFSASPAQNLLQVTVDQNGYKWFVVAFNGGVMVYDSGKDLDSPTDDRYKIFTTSNSVLPTNTVNCVSVDLEGDVWVGTQQGVVSFECGSNVFESTCQGRRRIVTVDGFNGYLLETEDVKTIAVDGANRKWFGTSNGVFVESPDALTQVANYTSTNSPLFDNTITDIAINNKTGEVWIGTEKGLISLRGEATAGGNVNSNAPYAYPNPVRPDYDGPIAIYGLARDANVKITDIAGNLVYEGKALGGQAIWDGRDYLGRRAATGVYLIFATSNVSFDTPDAIITKLVIIN
;
A
#
# COMPACT_ATOMS: atom_id res chain seq x y z
N PHE A 1 5.86 -38.59 32.58
CA PHE A 1 5.06 -37.35 32.54
C PHE A 1 4.95 -36.87 33.97
N GLY A 2 5.51 -35.68 34.28
CA GLY A 2 5.52 -35.05 35.61
C GLY A 2 4.08 -34.71 36.04
N ARG A 3 3.88 -34.66 37.34
CA ARG A 3 2.62 -34.25 37.97
C ARG A 3 2.50 -32.73 37.91
N TRP A 4 1.32 -32.21 37.49
CA TRP A 4 1.05 -30.80 37.60
C TRP A 4 0.95 -30.40 39.10
N GLU A 5 1.68 -29.38 39.48
CA GLU A 5 1.61 -28.77 40.83
C GLU A 5 1.08 -27.35 40.69
N THR A 6 0.20 -26.98 41.62
CA THR A 6 -0.30 -25.61 41.71
C THR A 6 0.67 -24.78 42.56
N LEU A 7 1.19 -23.69 42.02
CA LEU A 7 1.97 -22.70 42.77
C LEU A 7 0.98 -21.70 43.40
N GLY A 8 0.74 -21.83 44.68
CA GLY A 8 -0.24 -21.04 45.42
C GLY A 8 0.33 -20.37 46.67
N ALA A 9 -0.58 -19.98 47.58
CA ALA A 9 -0.20 -19.32 48.82
C ALA A 9 0.67 -20.20 49.72
N ASP A 10 0.56 -21.51 49.64
CA ASP A 10 1.40 -22.50 50.30
C ASP A 10 2.87 -22.42 49.87
N LYS A 11 3.14 -21.89 48.69
CA LYS A 11 4.48 -21.61 48.15
C LYS A 11 4.87 -20.15 48.24
N GLY A 12 4.07 -19.32 48.90
CA GLY A 12 4.35 -17.89 49.10
C GLY A 12 3.90 -16.97 47.98
N PHE A 13 3.05 -17.45 47.04
CA PHE A 13 2.48 -16.59 45.99
C PHE A 13 1.19 -15.92 46.44
N PRO A 14 0.90 -14.68 45.98
CA PRO A 14 -0.37 -14.01 46.26
C PRO A 14 -1.54 -14.78 45.65
N GLN A 15 -2.63 -14.92 46.42
CA GLN A 15 -3.85 -15.57 45.93
C GLN A 15 -4.63 -14.68 44.96
N GLY A 16 -5.15 -15.28 43.89
CA GLY A 16 -6.05 -14.62 42.93
C GLY A 16 -5.40 -13.61 42.00
N SER A 17 -4.08 -13.55 41.96
CA SER A 17 -3.34 -12.62 41.11
C SER A 17 -3.03 -13.21 39.75
N HIS A 18 -2.93 -12.35 38.74
CA HIS A 18 -2.54 -12.75 37.38
C HIS A 18 -1.02 -12.76 37.21
N VAL A 19 -0.50 -13.84 36.63
CA VAL A 19 0.90 -13.89 36.18
C VAL A 19 0.96 -13.25 34.80
N ASN A 20 1.61 -12.08 34.71
CA ASN A 20 1.72 -11.33 33.46
C ASN A 20 2.89 -11.80 32.61
N ALA A 21 3.98 -12.25 33.26
CA ALA A 21 5.19 -12.70 32.59
C ALA A 21 5.94 -13.75 33.41
N MET A 22 6.67 -14.64 32.72
CA MET A 22 7.55 -15.60 33.40
C MET A 22 8.78 -15.92 32.55
N THR A 23 9.89 -16.22 33.23
CA THR A 23 11.10 -16.74 32.59
C THR A 23 11.86 -17.64 33.53
N VAL A 24 12.76 -18.49 33.03
CA VAL A 24 13.60 -19.38 33.84
C VAL A 24 15.06 -19.02 33.62
N LYS A 25 15.81 -18.89 34.69
CA LYS A 25 17.24 -18.63 34.67
C LYS A 25 17.95 -19.35 35.84
N ASN A 26 19.00 -20.11 35.56
CA ASN A 26 19.82 -20.80 36.56
C ASN A 26 18.96 -21.62 37.56
N ASP A 27 18.07 -22.47 37.03
CA ASP A 27 17.12 -23.31 37.78
C ASP A 27 16.15 -22.56 38.71
N ARG A 28 16.00 -21.26 38.51
CA ARG A 28 14.99 -20.45 39.17
C ARG A 28 13.94 -19.98 38.19
N LEU A 29 12.67 -20.05 38.62
CA LEU A 29 11.55 -19.48 37.91
C LEU A 29 11.35 -18.04 38.40
N TYR A 30 11.37 -17.10 37.47
CA TYR A 30 11.04 -15.69 37.70
C TYR A 30 9.66 -15.39 37.21
N LEU A 31 8.89 -14.64 37.99
CA LEU A 31 7.48 -14.35 37.76
C LEU A 31 7.17 -12.87 37.95
N GLY A 32 6.56 -12.28 36.97
CA GLY A 32 5.89 -10.98 37.04
C GLY A 32 4.43 -11.19 37.41
N ILE A 33 4.03 -10.81 38.61
CA ILE A 33 2.66 -10.91 39.11
C ILE A 33 2.16 -9.48 39.37
N GLU A 34 1.29 -8.98 38.52
CA GLU A 34 0.83 -7.59 38.57
C GLU A 34 2.05 -6.62 38.67
N LYS A 35 2.19 -5.90 39.79
CA LYS A 35 3.27 -4.92 40.02
C LYS A 35 4.49 -5.51 40.71
N GLN A 36 4.47 -6.81 40.99
CA GLN A 36 5.49 -7.51 41.82
C GLN A 36 6.31 -8.46 40.95
N PHE A 37 7.60 -8.57 41.31
CA PHE A 37 8.55 -9.45 40.64
C PHE A 37 9.10 -10.45 41.65
N TYR A 38 8.94 -11.73 41.38
CA TYR A 38 9.30 -12.84 42.28
C TYR A 38 10.32 -13.76 41.64
N ALA A 39 11.12 -14.42 42.50
CA ALA A 39 11.87 -15.61 42.14
C ALA A 39 11.41 -16.82 42.97
N PHE A 40 11.33 -17.97 42.35
CA PHE A 40 10.99 -19.25 42.95
C PHE A 40 12.08 -20.27 42.64
N ASP A 41 12.64 -20.91 43.69
CA ASP A 41 13.77 -21.84 43.59
C ASP A 41 13.32 -23.34 43.59
N GLY A 42 12.04 -23.60 43.45
CA GLY A 42 11.44 -24.93 43.53
C GLY A 42 10.84 -25.24 44.89
N ALA A 43 11.25 -24.54 45.95
CA ALA A 43 10.75 -24.69 47.30
C ALA A 43 10.17 -23.40 47.90
N ASN A 44 10.86 -22.28 47.72
CA ASN A 44 10.54 -21.01 48.35
C ASN A 44 10.37 -19.89 47.31
N THR A 45 9.40 -19.00 47.56
CA THR A 45 9.18 -17.79 46.80
C THR A 45 9.82 -16.60 47.50
N THR A 46 10.58 -15.82 46.77
CA THR A 46 11.17 -14.57 47.22
C THR A 46 10.64 -13.40 46.43
N LEU A 47 10.08 -12.39 47.09
CA LEU A 47 9.74 -11.12 46.44
C LEU A 47 11.06 -10.35 46.19
N ILE A 48 11.40 -10.12 44.94
CA ILE A 48 12.60 -9.39 44.53
C ILE A 48 12.35 -7.90 44.46
N ALA A 49 11.21 -7.52 43.87
CA ALA A 49 10.86 -6.12 43.69
C ALA A 49 9.36 -5.92 43.60
N SER A 50 8.88 -4.74 44.02
CA SER A 50 7.56 -4.24 43.72
C SER A 50 7.63 -2.80 43.22
N HIS A 51 6.67 -2.41 42.39
CA HIS A 51 6.53 -1.04 41.92
C HIS A 51 5.16 -0.49 42.37
N PRO A 52 5.06 0.78 42.81
CA PRO A 52 3.79 1.29 43.34
C PRO A 52 2.69 1.36 42.25
N GLU A 53 3.06 1.60 40.98
CA GLU A 53 2.11 1.89 39.93
C GLU A 53 2.24 1.00 38.70
N ARG A 54 3.49 0.67 38.26
CA ARG A 54 3.75 -0.02 36.98
C ARG A 54 3.67 -1.52 37.14
N GLU A 55 2.92 -2.18 36.25
CA GLU A 55 2.82 -3.63 36.16
C GLU A 55 4.01 -4.22 35.41
N VAL A 56 4.38 -5.46 35.75
CA VAL A 56 5.34 -6.23 34.94
C VAL A 56 4.63 -6.68 33.66
N VAL A 57 5.19 -6.35 32.50
CA VAL A 57 4.60 -6.70 31.19
C VAL A 57 5.37 -7.80 30.47
N TYR A 58 6.69 -7.88 30.68
CA TYR A 58 7.50 -8.99 30.19
C TYR A 58 8.70 -9.29 31.12
N LEU A 59 9.25 -10.49 30.98
CA LEU A 59 10.52 -10.93 31.57
C LEU A 59 11.34 -11.64 30.52
N THR A 60 12.63 -11.29 30.39
CA THR A 60 13.58 -12.00 29.52
C THR A 60 14.83 -12.38 30.28
N SER A 61 15.42 -13.53 29.93
CA SER A 61 16.60 -14.09 30.57
C SER A 61 17.68 -14.53 29.57
N GLU A 62 17.60 -13.98 28.36
CA GLU A 62 18.60 -14.14 27.31
C GLU A 62 19.80 -13.26 27.64
N GLY A 63 20.90 -13.83 28.01
CA GLY A 63 22.05 -13.10 28.49
C GLY A 63 22.38 -13.41 29.98
N PRO A 64 23.33 -12.73 30.62
CA PRO A 64 23.74 -13.00 32.00
C PRO A 64 22.66 -12.77 33.06
N GLY A 65 21.86 -11.73 32.92
CA GLY A 65 20.88 -11.32 33.93
C GLY A 65 19.42 -11.58 33.53
N VAL A 66 18.50 -10.88 34.19
CA VAL A 66 17.05 -10.88 33.89
C VAL A 66 16.60 -9.45 33.63
N LEU A 67 15.96 -9.22 32.53
CA LEU A 67 15.31 -7.94 32.20
C LEU A 67 13.84 -7.99 32.56
N ILE A 68 13.34 -6.91 33.15
CA ILE A 68 11.98 -6.75 33.65
C ILE A 68 11.39 -5.52 32.98
N GLY A 69 10.47 -5.72 32.04
CA GLY A 69 9.67 -4.63 31.47
C GLY A 69 8.50 -4.29 32.35
N ARG A 70 8.30 -3.01 32.63
CA ARG A 70 7.20 -2.49 33.44
C ARG A 70 6.45 -1.40 32.70
N ARG A 71 5.12 -1.34 32.86
CA ARG A 71 4.30 -0.31 32.22
C ARG A 71 3.06 0.06 33.05
N LYS A 72 2.69 1.33 32.96
CA LYS A 72 1.36 1.85 33.29
C LYS A 72 0.98 2.82 32.17
N GLU A 73 0.00 2.45 31.35
CA GLU A 73 -0.39 3.22 30.15
C GLU A 73 0.82 3.53 29.25
N PHE A 74 1.19 4.80 29.09
CA PHE A 74 2.31 5.28 28.28
C PHE A 74 3.57 5.58 29.12
N GLN A 75 3.66 5.05 30.35
CA GLN A 75 4.80 5.25 31.25
C GLN A 75 5.47 3.92 31.54
N GLY A 76 6.52 3.62 30.78
CA GLY A 76 7.29 2.39 30.94
C GLY A 76 8.59 2.56 31.70
N ALA A 77 9.18 1.42 32.03
CA ALA A 77 10.54 1.28 32.52
C ALA A 77 11.08 -0.11 32.21
N ILE A 78 12.38 -0.23 32.08
CA ILE A 78 13.07 -1.52 32.02
C ILE A 78 14.03 -1.58 33.18
N GLU A 79 13.95 -2.65 33.99
CA GLU A 79 14.88 -2.95 35.06
C GLU A 79 15.75 -4.13 34.64
N TYR A 80 17.00 -4.10 35.03
CA TYR A 80 17.96 -5.18 34.86
C TYR A 80 18.39 -5.75 36.22
N LEU A 81 18.20 -7.05 36.40
CA LEU A 81 18.67 -7.80 37.57
C LEU A 81 19.92 -8.57 37.18
N GLU A 82 21.06 -8.19 37.77
CA GLU A 82 22.32 -8.90 37.59
C GLU A 82 22.33 -10.27 38.29
N PRO A 83 23.24 -11.20 37.89
CA PRO A 83 23.40 -12.49 38.55
C PRO A 83 23.75 -12.41 40.04
N ASN A 84 24.40 -11.32 40.47
CA ASN A 84 24.78 -11.07 41.88
C ASN A 84 23.63 -10.50 42.73
N GLY A 85 22.44 -10.26 42.12
CA GLY A 85 21.26 -9.69 42.75
C GLY A 85 21.19 -8.16 42.73
N THR A 86 22.16 -7.46 42.14
CA THR A 86 22.10 -6.01 41.97
C THR A 86 21.09 -5.65 40.90
N ARG A 87 20.35 -4.59 41.12
CA ARG A 87 19.29 -4.15 40.21
C ARG A 87 19.51 -2.72 39.71
N TYR A 88 19.29 -2.49 38.46
CA TYR A 88 19.39 -1.20 37.79
C TYR A 88 18.10 -0.90 37.04
N GLU A 89 17.64 0.35 37.03
CA GLU A 89 16.62 0.84 36.10
C GLU A 89 17.34 1.51 34.92
N ILE A 90 16.96 1.15 33.68
CA ILE A 90 17.45 1.80 32.46
C ILE A 90 16.77 3.15 32.37
N SER A 91 17.53 4.21 32.58
CA SER A 91 17.05 5.59 32.65
C SER A 91 17.84 6.50 31.68
N GLY A 92 17.53 7.79 31.68
CA GLY A 92 18.19 8.77 30.82
C GLY A 92 17.76 8.63 29.35
N PRO A 93 18.69 8.76 28.39
CA PRO A 93 18.37 8.78 26.98
C PRO A 93 17.72 7.49 26.47
N CYS A 94 17.92 6.36 27.16
CA CYS A 94 17.32 5.07 26.81
C CYS A 94 16.12 4.67 27.68
N GLN A 95 15.56 5.60 28.43
CA GLN A 95 14.35 5.31 29.21
C GLN A 95 13.20 4.88 28.30
N ALA A 96 12.62 3.73 28.58
CA ALA A 96 11.51 3.19 27.80
C ALA A 96 10.20 3.89 28.15
N THR A 97 9.39 4.15 27.13
CA THR A 97 8.03 4.74 27.24
C THR A 97 6.98 3.65 27.22
N ILE A 98 7.01 2.77 26.22
CA ILE A 98 6.12 1.61 26.06
C ILE A 98 6.99 0.39 25.75
N PRO A 99 7.69 -0.18 26.75
CA PRO A 99 8.60 -1.30 26.52
C PRO A 99 7.81 -2.55 26.12
N GLU A 100 8.12 -3.09 24.96
CA GLU A 100 7.52 -4.34 24.47
C GLU A 100 8.45 -5.53 24.66
N TYR A 101 9.76 -5.32 24.53
CA TYR A 101 10.75 -6.37 24.72
C TYR A 101 12.15 -5.80 24.93
N ALA A 102 13.02 -6.53 25.64
CA ALA A 102 14.45 -6.24 25.69
C ALA A 102 15.25 -7.53 25.85
N VAL A 103 16.44 -7.55 25.28
CA VAL A 103 17.40 -8.67 25.40
C VAL A 103 18.78 -8.13 25.77
N GLU A 104 19.52 -8.93 26.56
CA GLU A 104 20.92 -8.63 26.89
C GLU A 104 21.82 -9.27 25.82
N ASP A 105 22.63 -8.45 25.15
CA ASP A 105 23.62 -8.84 24.14
C ASP A 105 25.02 -8.48 24.63
N GLY A 106 25.66 -9.42 25.34
CA GLY A 106 26.90 -9.17 26.06
C GLY A 106 26.66 -8.64 27.48
N VAL A 107 27.72 -8.30 28.18
CA VAL A 107 27.62 -7.87 29.58
C VAL A 107 27.10 -6.44 29.66
N LYS A 108 25.91 -6.25 30.23
CA LYS A 108 25.28 -4.94 30.45
C LYS A 108 25.03 -4.14 29.18
N LYS A 109 24.78 -4.85 28.07
CA LYS A 109 24.41 -4.27 26.78
C LYS A 109 23.08 -4.80 26.37
N PHE A 110 22.17 -3.92 25.97
CA PHE A 110 20.77 -4.26 25.79
C PHE A 110 20.21 -3.76 24.47
N TRP A 111 19.55 -4.65 23.74
CA TRP A 111 18.65 -4.28 22.68
C TRP A 111 17.26 -4.07 23.27
N ILE A 112 16.63 -2.95 22.97
CA ILE A 112 15.34 -2.54 23.52
C ILE A 112 14.38 -2.26 22.37
N ALA A 113 13.25 -2.97 22.35
CA ALA A 113 12.11 -2.68 21.50
C ALA A 113 11.08 -1.89 22.31
N ASP A 114 10.76 -0.69 21.85
CA ASP A 114 9.78 0.22 22.45
C ASP A 114 8.78 0.62 21.41
N LEU A 115 7.47 0.55 21.71
CA LEU A 115 6.43 0.85 20.75
C LEU A 115 6.40 2.33 20.36
N ASP A 116 6.77 3.23 21.27
CA ASP A 116 6.73 4.67 21.02
C ASP A 116 8.06 5.20 20.47
N ASP A 117 9.18 4.75 21.06
CA ASP A 117 10.52 5.29 20.80
C ASP A 117 11.42 4.38 19.94
N ARG A 118 10.89 3.34 19.30
CA ARG A 118 11.60 2.51 18.32
C ARG A 118 12.58 1.51 18.93
N PHE A 119 13.62 1.16 18.17
CA PHE A 119 14.63 0.18 18.52
C PHE A 119 15.91 0.86 18.97
N ARG A 120 16.46 0.43 20.13
CA ARG A 120 17.61 1.07 20.76
C ARG A 120 18.62 0.05 21.21
N TYR A 121 19.87 0.46 21.24
CA TYR A 121 20.96 -0.27 21.87
C TYR A 121 21.50 0.56 23.03
N PHE A 122 21.51 -0.02 24.20
CA PHE A 122 21.95 0.63 25.42
C PHE A 122 23.15 -0.09 26.03
N ASP A 123 24.23 0.63 26.26
CA ASP A 123 25.38 0.17 27.02
C ASP A 123 25.34 0.81 28.42
N LEU A 124 24.98 0.00 29.43
CA LEU A 124 24.86 0.46 30.81
C LEU A 124 26.21 0.87 31.40
N SER A 125 27.34 0.33 30.90
CA SER A 125 28.68 0.64 31.44
C SER A 125 29.13 2.04 31.03
N THR A 126 28.72 2.53 29.88
CA THR A 126 29.05 3.87 29.36
C THR A 126 27.87 4.85 29.46
N ASN A 127 26.67 4.33 29.78
CA ASN A 127 25.40 5.07 29.75
C ASN A 127 25.12 5.66 28.36
N GLN A 128 25.57 4.98 27.28
CA GLN A 128 25.36 5.38 25.92
C GLN A 128 24.10 4.71 25.34
N CYS A 129 23.27 5.48 24.64
CA CYS A 129 22.09 5.02 23.95
C CYS A 129 22.18 5.33 22.46
N ASP A 130 22.15 4.29 21.64
CA ASP A 130 22.11 4.42 20.19
C ASP A 130 20.70 4.10 19.70
N PHE A 131 20.15 4.98 18.88
CA PHE A 131 18.81 4.83 18.29
C PHE A 131 18.92 4.31 16.87
N PHE A 132 18.17 3.28 16.58
CA PHE A 132 18.11 2.70 15.24
C PHE A 132 16.80 3.07 14.57
N THR A 133 16.91 3.78 13.47
CA THR A 133 15.78 4.05 12.60
C THR A 133 15.82 3.06 11.44
N TYR A 134 14.77 2.25 11.29
CA TYR A 134 14.63 1.42 10.11
C TYR A 134 14.31 2.28 8.90
N ASN A 135 14.85 1.90 7.76
CA ASN A 135 14.39 2.40 6.47
C ASN A 135 13.06 1.72 6.11
N SER A 136 11.99 2.11 6.77
CA SER A 136 10.65 1.55 6.63
C SER A 136 9.59 2.59 7.01
N PRO A 137 8.33 2.39 6.61
CA PRO A 137 7.21 3.13 7.19
C PRO A 137 7.17 2.99 8.72
N LEU A 138 6.65 3.99 9.40
CA LEU A 138 6.53 3.99 10.85
C LEU A 138 5.57 2.91 11.35
N ASN A 139 4.53 2.61 10.56
CA ASN A 139 3.49 1.64 10.89
C ASN A 139 3.19 0.74 9.69
N HIS A 140 2.60 -0.42 9.94
CA HIS A 140 2.20 -1.38 8.91
C HIS A 140 0.95 -0.96 8.12
N LYS A 141 0.19 0.01 8.58
CA LYS A 141 -1.09 0.39 7.97
C LYS A 141 -0.90 1.32 6.79
N SER A 142 -1.54 0.98 5.69
CA SER A 142 -1.61 1.78 4.46
C SER A 142 -3.04 1.93 3.98
N ALA A 143 -3.32 3.02 3.28
CA ALA A 143 -4.56 3.24 2.55
C ALA A 143 -4.25 3.31 1.05
N GLU A 144 -4.29 4.50 0.45
CA GLU A 144 -4.04 4.67 -0.99
C GLU A 144 -2.54 4.79 -1.29
N ILE A 145 -2.10 4.16 -2.37
CA ILE A 145 -0.72 4.22 -2.86
C ILE A 145 -0.74 4.91 -4.22
N THR A 146 0.11 5.90 -4.42
CA THR A 146 0.33 6.52 -5.75
C THR A 146 1.80 6.64 -6.08
N ILE A 147 2.12 6.66 -7.37
CA ILE A 147 3.49 6.75 -7.85
C ILE A 147 3.63 8.00 -8.71
N GLY A 148 4.55 8.86 -8.32
CA GLY A 148 4.88 10.09 -9.05
C GLY A 148 5.59 9.83 -10.37
N PRO A 149 5.66 10.85 -11.24
CA PRO A 149 6.28 10.73 -12.56
C PRO A 149 7.80 10.47 -12.48
N ASP A 150 8.44 10.79 -11.37
CA ASP A 150 9.86 10.52 -11.08
C ASP A 150 10.10 9.12 -10.48
N GLY A 151 9.02 8.37 -10.16
CA GLY A 151 9.08 7.06 -9.51
C GLY A 151 8.97 7.10 -7.99
N THR A 152 8.84 8.29 -7.39
CA THR A 152 8.55 8.42 -5.95
C THR A 152 7.23 7.75 -5.62
N THR A 153 7.21 6.87 -4.62
CA THR A 153 6.00 6.21 -4.14
C THR A 153 5.49 6.91 -2.90
N TYR A 154 4.23 7.32 -2.94
CA TYR A 154 3.52 7.96 -1.84
C TYR A 154 2.49 6.99 -1.29
N VAL A 155 2.51 6.77 0.02
CA VAL A 155 1.62 5.84 0.72
C VAL A 155 0.84 6.60 1.77
N ALA A 156 -0.44 6.76 1.51
CA ALA A 156 -1.38 7.37 2.45
C ALA A 156 -1.66 6.43 3.64
N THR A 157 -1.92 7.03 4.78
CA THR A 157 -2.25 6.32 6.02
C THR A 157 -3.76 6.11 6.16
N PRO A 158 -4.24 5.27 7.08
CA PRO A 158 -5.68 5.07 7.25
C PRO A 158 -6.46 6.36 7.43
N GLY A 159 -7.59 6.42 6.76
CA GLY A 159 -8.55 7.50 6.85
C GLY A 159 -9.73 7.14 7.74
N PRO A 160 -10.98 7.33 7.29
CA PRO A 160 -12.15 7.01 8.09
C PRO A 160 -12.27 5.51 8.38
N ASN A 161 -12.99 5.17 9.44
CA ASN A 161 -13.41 3.79 9.69
C ASN A 161 -14.46 3.32 8.66
N SER A 162 -14.90 2.06 8.75
CA SER A 162 -15.90 1.48 7.85
C SER A 162 -17.26 2.24 7.84
N GLY A 163 -17.59 2.95 8.91
CA GLY A 163 -18.76 3.82 9.00
C GLY A 163 -18.51 5.25 8.52
N LEU A 164 -17.36 5.53 7.89
CA LEU A 164 -16.96 6.84 7.40
C LEU A 164 -16.83 7.92 8.49
N SER A 165 -16.59 7.51 9.74
CA SER A 165 -16.25 8.41 10.84
C SER A 165 -14.74 8.61 10.93
N PRO A 166 -14.26 9.84 11.27
CA PRO A 166 -12.84 10.10 11.48
C PRO A 166 -12.23 9.20 12.55
N ILE A 167 -11.01 8.76 12.36
CA ILE A 167 -10.23 8.01 13.36
C ILE A 167 -9.09 8.84 13.94
N TYR A 168 -8.85 10.03 13.37
CA TYR A 168 -7.81 10.99 13.80
C TYR A 168 -6.40 10.40 13.79
N TYR A 169 -6.10 9.59 12.77
CA TYR A 169 -4.81 8.96 12.58
C TYR A 169 -3.74 10.02 12.25
N ARG A 170 -2.55 9.95 12.89
CA ARG A 170 -1.59 11.05 12.91
C ARG A 170 -0.20 10.73 12.35
N ASP A 171 0.02 9.55 11.83
CA ASP A 171 1.36 9.21 11.31
C ASP A 171 1.77 10.09 10.13
N GLY A 172 0.80 10.61 9.36
CA GLY A 172 1.07 11.43 8.19
C GLY A 172 1.10 10.63 6.90
N LEU A 173 2.00 10.98 5.96
CA LEU A 173 2.22 10.31 4.68
C LEU A 173 3.59 9.63 4.69
N TYR A 174 3.69 8.41 4.19
CA TYR A 174 4.97 7.76 3.94
C TYR A 174 5.39 8.00 2.50
N VAL A 175 6.65 8.38 2.31
CA VAL A 175 7.23 8.68 0.99
C VAL A 175 8.47 7.81 0.78
N TYR A 176 8.49 7.03 -0.30
CA TYR A 176 9.63 6.23 -0.69
C TYR A 176 10.28 6.82 -1.92
N LYS A 177 11.51 7.31 -1.77
CA LYS A 177 12.29 7.96 -2.81
C LYS A 177 13.76 7.56 -2.66
N ASP A 178 14.44 7.29 -3.78
CA ASP A 178 15.88 6.94 -3.80
C ASP A 178 16.26 5.83 -2.79
N GLN A 179 15.41 4.80 -2.69
CA GLN A 179 15.54 3.67 -1.75
C GLN A 179 15.49 4.06 -0.28
N GLN A 180 14.97 5.23 0.05
CA GLN A 180 14.80 5.71 1.42
C GLN A 180 13.34 6.04 1.71
N TRP A 181 12.91 5.74 2.94
CA TRP A 181 11.61 6.14 3.45
C TRP A 181 11.72 7.48 4.17
N GLU A 182 10.81 8.36 3.83
CA GLU A 182 10.57 9.62 4.52
C GLU A 182 9.18 9.59 5.16
N LEU A 183 9.01 10.34 6.24
CA LEU A 183 7.74 10.52 6.90
C LEU A 183 7.34 12.00 6.84
N TRP A 184 6.24 12.28 6.15
CA TRP A 184 5.71 13.63 6.03
C TRP A 184 4.57 13.85 7.03
N ASN A 185 4.91 14.43 8.17
CA ASN A 185 3.98 14.76 9.25
C ASN A 185 4.36 16.08 9.93
N GLN A 186 3.74 16.37 11.07
CA GLN A 186 3.99 17.59 11.84
C GLN A 186 5.45 17.75 12.33
N ASN A 187 6.18 16.65 12.51
CA ASN A 187 7.57 16.71 12.96
C ASN A 187 8.51 17.11 11.82
N THR A 188 8.17 16.69 10.60
CA THR A 188 8.91 17.05 9.38
C THR A 188 8.49 18.42 8.87
N PHE A 189 7.19 18.74 8.96
CA PHE A 189 6.61 20.02 8.52
C PHE A 189 5.81 20.65 9.66
N PRO A 190 6.45 21.43 10.54
CA PRO A 190 5.76 22.08 11.67
C PRO A 190 4.60 22.99 11.27
N ASP A 191 4.65 23.55 10.05
CA ASP A 191 3.58 24.39 9.49
C ASP A 191 2.28 23.62 9.18
N LEU A 192 2.29 22.28 9.25
CA LEU A 192 1.07 21.48 9.19
C LEU A 192 0.21 21.61 10.46
N VAL A 193 0.80 22.03 11.57
CA VAL A 193 0.12 22.15 12.86
C VAL A 193 -0.71 23.44 12.86
N ASP A 194 -2.01 23.29 12.80
CA ASP A 194 -2.96 24.38 13.03
C ASP A 194 -4.13 23.91 13.90
N SER A 195 -5.04 24.83 14.20
CA SER A 195 -6.24 24.57 15.01
C SER A 195 -7.27 23.65 14.32
N GLU A 196 -7.05 23.28 13.06
CA GLU A 196 -8.03 22.57 12.21
C GLU A 196 -7.67 21.12 11.91
N PHE A 197 -6.72 20.51 12.62
CA PHE A 197 -6.31 19.10 12.44
C PHE A 197 -5.89 18.73 11.01
N SER A 198 -5.11 19.59 10.34
CA SER A 198 -4.80 19.46 8.92
C SER A 198 -4.03 18.19 8.53
N TYR A 199 -3.33 17.57 9.47
CA TYR A 199 -2.43 16.43 9.22
C TYR A 199 -3.00 15.08 9.71
N VAL A 200 -4.28 15.01 10.07
CA VAL A 200 -4.93 13.75 10.49
C VAL A 200 -5.69 13.11 9.35
N ASP A 201 -5.79 11.77 9.40
CA ASP A 201 -6.53 10.97 8.42
C ASP A 201 -6.14 11.33 6.98
N LEU A 202 -4.83 11.34 6.68
CA LEU A 202 -4.27 11.59 5.34
C LEU A 202 -4.39 10.34 4.49
N TRP A 203 -5.53 10.11 3.85
CA TRP A 203 -5.90 8.83 3.29
C TRP A 203 -6.02 8.77 1.77
N LYS A 204 -5.96 9.93 1.10
CA LYS A 204 -5.98 10.06 -0.35
C LYS A 204 -4.73 10.79 -0.82
N VAL A 205 -4.17 10.36 -1.95
CA VAL A 205 -2.97 10.97 -2.50
C VAL A 205 -2.98 10.94 -4.02
N ALA A 206 -2.68 12.06 -4.65
CA ALA A 206 -2.57 12.19 -6.09
C ALA A 206 -1.29 12.94 -6.48
N ALA A 207 -0.36 12.26 -7.13
CA ALA A 207 0.83 12.88 -7.69
C ALA A 207 0.49 13.57 -9.03
N HIS A 208 0.99 14.79 -9.22
CA HIS A 208 0.82 15.50 -10.47
C HIS A 208 1.52 14.74 -11.62
N PRO A 209 0.88 14.56 -12.78
CA PRO A 209 1.40 13.67 -13.82
C PRO A 209 2.74 14.11 -14.45
N THR A 210 3.11 15.39 -14.33
CA THR A 210 4.30 15.94 -14.99
C THR A 210 5.15 16.86 -14.11
N LYS A 211 4.67 17.27 -12.91
CA LYS A 211 5.40 18.18 -12.00
C LYS A 211 5.78 17.44 -10.72
N ASP A 212 6.80 17.90 -10.05
CA ASP A 212 7.13 17.51 -8.68
C ASP A 212 6.14 18.20 -7.72
N GLN A 213 4.91 17.71 -7.72
CA GLN A 213 3.80 18.18 -6.91
C GLN A 213 2.91 17.01 -6.54
N VAL A 214 2.48 16.95 -5.29
CA VAL A 214 1.55 15.94 -4.79
C VAL A 214 0.47 16.58 -3.94
N PHE A 215 -0.75 16.12 -4.12
CA PHE A 215 -1.90 16.53 -3.35
C PHE A 215 -2.34 15.42 -2.42
N ILE A 216 -2.61 15.76 -1.17
CA ILE A 216 -3.00 14.81 -0.13
C ILE A 216 -4.36 15.19 0.41
N GLY A 217 -5.31 14.25 0.35
CA GLY A 217 -6.65 14.42 0.87
C GLY A 217 -6.75 13.92 2.31
N SER A 218 -7.10 14.83 3.22
CA SER A 218 -7.48 14.50 4.59
C SER A 218 -8.97 14.26 4.69
N TRP A 219 -9.37 13.31 5.55
CA TRP A 219 -10.78 13.10 5.89
C TRP A 219 -11.36 14.18 6.82
N VAL A 220 -10.47 15.01 7.42
CA VAL A 220 -10.84 16.06 8.37
C VAL A 220 -10.36 17.43 7.91
N GLY A 221 -9.09 17.52 7.51
CA GLY A 221 -8.35 18.78 7.34
C GLY A 221 -8.36 19.35 5.91
N GLY A 222 -9.10 18.76 4.96
CA GLY A 222 -9.19 19.25 3.58
C GLY A 222 -8.09 18.72 2.67
N LEU A 223 -7.69 19.53 1.68
CA LEU A 223 -6.69 19.19 0.68
C LEU A 223 -5.37 19.90 0.99
N LEU A 224 -4.29 19.13 1.05
CA LEU A 224 -2.92 19.60 1.26
C LEU A 224 -2.17 19.56 -0.06
N ASP A 225 -1.35 20.58 -0.33
CA ASP A 225 -0.51 20.74 -1.52
C ASP A 225 0.95 20.74 -1.10
N PHE A 226 1.73 19.83 -1.69
CA PHE A 226 3.17 19.77 -1.53
C PHE A 226 3.84 19.94 -2.89
N THR A 227 4.79 20.83 -2.99
CA THR A 227 5.55 21.12 -4.22
C THR A 227 7.03 21.02 -3.93
N ALA A 228 7.78 20.27 -4.77
CA ALA A 228 9.21 20.02 -4.60
C ALA A 228 9.58 19.51 -3.19
N GLY A 229 8.77 18.59 -2.66
CA GLY A 229 8.97 18.02 -1.33
C GLY A 229 8.66 18.94 -0.15
N ALA A 230 8.11 20.13 -0.37
CA ALA A 230 7.77 21.07 0.68
C ALA A 230 6.26 21.34 0.78
N TYR A 231 5.75 21.44 1.99
CA TYR A 231 4.36 21.87 2.23
C TYR A 231 4.16 23.29 1.72
N THR A 232 3.15 23.50 0.89
CA THR A 232 2.91 24.78 0.21
C THR A 232 1.61 25.43 0.69
N LYS A 233 0.50 24.65 0.72
CA LYS A 233 -0.81 25.22 0.97
C LYS A 233 -1.82 24.16 1.42
N LYS A 234 -2.84 24.62 2.14
CA LYS A 234 -4.04 23.86 2.50
C LYS A 234 -5.28 24.52 1.93
N TYR A 235 -6.22 23.71 1.45
CA TYR A 235 -7.53 24.15 0.97
C TYR A 235 -8.63 23.56 1.86
N THR A 236 -9.39 24.43 2.52
CA THR A 236 -10.52 24.06 3.39
C THR A 236 -11.73 24.94 3.06
N GLN A 237 -12.84 24.70 3.75
CA GLN A 237 -14.02 25.55 3.67
C GLN A 237 -13.77 27.01 4.11
N ASN A 238 -12.71 27.29 4.87
CA ASN A 238 -12.41 28.61 5.40
C ASN A 238 -11.60 29.48 4.42
N ASN A 239 -10.86 28.85 3.48
CA ASN A 239 -9.96 29.58 2.56
C ASN A 239 -10.11 29.18 1.10
N SER A 240 -11.13 28.36 0.78
CA SER A 240 -11.39 27.90 -0.59
C SER A 240 -12.88 27.71 -0.84
N ILE A 241 -13.24 27.21 -2.02
CA ILE A 241 -14.61 26.88 -2.39
C ILE A 241 -15.07 25.52 -1.86
N LEU A 242 -14.17 24.70 -1.31
CA LEU A 242 -14.52 23.45 -0.67
C LEU A 242 -15.52 23.69 0.46
N LYS A 243 -16.34 22.72 0.76
CA LYS A 243 -17.44 22.84 1.74
C LYS A 243 -17.28 21.84 2.88
N ASN A 244 -17.92 22.17 4.00
CA ASN A 244 -18.02 21.26 5.14
C ASN A 244 -18.71 19.95 4.75
N ALA A 245 -18.23 18.86 5.34
CA ALA A 245 -18.87 17.56 5.29
C ALA A 245 -19.99 17.49 6.34
N GLY A 246 -21.25 17.43 5.89
CA GLY A 246 -22.42 17.28 6.75
C GLY A 246 -23.11 18.57 7.17
N ALA A 247 -23.96 18.48 8.20
CA ALA A 247 -24.83 19.58 8.65
C ALA A 247 -24.03 20.77 9.21
N SER A 248 -24.67 21.95 9.24
CA SER A 248 -24.12 23.18 9.77
C SER A 248 -23.55 23.01 11.18
N GLY A 249 -22.32 23.48 11.40
CA GLY A 249 -21.61 23.43 12.69
C GLY A 249 -20.42 22.46 12.75
N THR A 250 -20.18 21.66 11.71
CA THR A 250 -18.94 20.91 11.58
C THR A 250 -17.89 21.75 10.85
N THR A 251 -16.63 21.70 11.31
CA THR A 251 -15.50 22.39 10.66
C THR A 251 -14.69 21.46 9.75
N ARG A 252 -15.20 20.26 9.46
CA ARG A 252 -14.51 19.21 8.72
C ARG A 252 -14.66 19.40 7.21
N THR A 253 -13.57 19.57 6.49
CA THR A 253 -13.51 19.46 5.03
C THR A 253 -13.00 18.06 4.67
N ALA A 254 -13.89 17.17 4.23
CA ALA A 254 -13.53 15.79 3.94
C ALA A 254 -13.25 15.60 2.45
N ILE A 255 -12.07 15.07 2.13
CA ILE A 255 -11.69 14.69 0.77
C ILE A 255 -11.91 13.19 0.59
N GLY A 256 -12.83 12.82 -0.31
CA GLY A 256 -13.20 11.42 -0.58
C GLY A 256 -12.36 10.76 -1.67
N GLY A 257 -11.83 11.53 -2.61
CA GLY A 257 -11.03 11.04 -3.72
C GLY A 257 -10.37 12.16 -4.51
N LEU A 258 -9.29 11.81 -5.21
CA LEU A 258 -8.47 12.72 -6.02
C LEU A 258 -8.10 12.04 -7.33
N ALA A 259 -8.22 12.74 -8.48
CA ALA A 259 -7.72 12.25 -9.76
C ALA A 259 -7.38 13.40 -10.71
N PHE A 260 -6.28 13.29 -11.43
CA PHE A 260 -5.94 14.21 -12.50
C PHE A 260 -6.62 13.81 -13.81
N ASP A 261 -7.09 14.81 -14.57
CA ASP A 261 -7.50 14.62 -15.96
C ASP A 261 -6.32 14.83 -16.95
N ALA A 262 -6.55 14.55 -18.22
CA ALA A 262 -5.56 14.73 -19.29
C ALA A 262 -5.09 16.19 -19.47
N SER A 263 -5.90 17.16 -19.04
CA SER A 263 -5.58 18.59 -19.04
C SER A 263 -4.85 19.04 -17.77
N GLN A 264 -4.47 18.08 -16.90
CA GLN A 264 -3.78 18.31 -15.62
C GLN A 264 -4.63 19.08 -14.59
N ASN A 265 -5.95 19.03 -14.70
CA ASN A 265 -6.84 19.51 -13.65
C ASN A 265 -7.02 18.41 -12.61
N LEU A 266 -6.98 18.77 -11.31
CA LEU A 266 -7.22 17.85 -10.20
C LEU A 266 -8.70 17.83 -9.84
N TRP A 267 -9.37 16.72 -10.07
CA TRP A 267 -10.75 16.47 -9.65
C TRP A 267 -10.78 15.97 -8.21
N ILE A 268 -11.72 16.50 -7.44
CA ILE A 268 -11.79 16.36 -5.99
C ILE A 268 -13.20 15.91 -5.60
N SER A 269 -13.30 14.81 -4.89
CA SER A 269 -14.54 14.45 -4.17
C SER A 269 -14.55 15.15 -2.83
N ASN A 270 -15.37 16.19 -2.67
CA ASN A 270 -15.60 16.86 -1.38
C ASN A 270 -16.78 16.17 -0.67
N PHE A 271 -16.45 15.09 0.08
CA PHE A 271 -17.43 14.20 0.68
C PHE A 271 -18.42 14.92 1.60
N GLY A 272 -19.71 14.59 1.48
CA GLY A 272 -20.78 15.11 2.32
C GLY A 272 -21.11 16.59 2.10
N ALA A 273 -20.52 17.23 1.11
CA ALA A 273 -20.72 18.63 0.80
C ALA A 273 -21.96 18.86 -0.05
N GLY A 274 -22.57 20.05 0.03
CA GLY A 274 -23.67 20.46 -0.83
C GLY A 274 -23.28 20.64 -2.31
N ALA A 275 -21.97 20.82 -2.58
CA ALA A 275 -21.35 20.78 -3.90
C ALA A 275 -20.17 19.78 -3.83
N PRO A 276 -20.42 18.48 -4.02
CA PRO A 276 -19.49 17.43 -3.69
C PRO A 276 -18.39 17.21 -4.74
N ILE A 277 -18.52 17.78 -5.93
CA ILE A 277 -17.52 17.71 -7.00
C ILE A 277 -16.81 19.06 -7.05
N ALA A 278 -15.49 19.05 -6.99
CA ALA A 278 -14.66 20.24 -7.19
C ALA A 278 -13.52 19.92 -8.15
N VAL A 279 -12.98 20.95 -8.81
CA VAL A 279 -11.79 20.87 -9.65
C VAL A 279 -10.83 21.99 -9.29
N LEU A 280 -9.56 21.63 -9.07
CA LEU A 280 -8.44 22.55 -9.08
C LEU A 280 -7.85 22.52 -10.49
N LYS A 281 -8.07 23.58 -11.25
CA LYS A 281 -7.61 23.68 -12.63
C LYS A 281 -6.08 23.82 -12.69
N ALA A 282 -5.51 23.48 -13.84
CA ALA A 282 -4.06 23.60 -14.08
C ALA A 282 -3.53 25.04 -13.94
N ASP A 283 -4.39 26.05 -14.05
CA ASP A 283 -4.08 27.47 -13.81
C ASP A 283 -4.11 27.88 -12.32
N GLY A 284 -4.45 26.93 -11.42
CA GLY A 284 -4.54 27.15 -9.98
C GLY A 284 -5.89 27.67 -9.50
N THR A 285 -6.87 27.87 -10.38
CA THR A 285 -8.22 28.29 -9.98
C THR A 285 -9.06 27.07 -9.53
N LEU A 286 -9.92 27.28 -8.54
CA LEU A 286 -10.82 26.26 -8.01
C LEU A 286 -12.26 26.54 -8.44
N ARG A 287 -12.96 25.47 -8.82
CA ARG A 287 -14.39 25.47 -9.08
C ARG A 287 -15.09 24.29 -8.44
N ASN A 288 -16.35 24.46 -8.03
CA ASN A 288 -17.21 23.39 -7.58
C ASN A 288 -18.45 23.25 -8.48
N PHE A 289 -19.07 22.07 -8.44
CA PHE A 289 -20.25 21.72 -9.22
C PHE A 289 -21.37 21.30 -8.26
N SER A 290 -22.51 21.99 -8.34
CA SER A 290 -23.67 21.76 -7.46
C SER A 290 -24.71 20.80 -8.05
N ALA A 291 -24.56 20.41 -9.32
CA ALA A 291 -25.54 19.59 -10.03
C ALA A 291 -25.43 18.07 -9.72
N SER A 292 -24.77 17.66 -8.64
CA SER A 292 -24.67 16.25 -8.27
C SER A 292 -25.84 15.82 -7.41
N PRO A 293 -26.53 14.71 -7.73
CA PRO A 293 -27.59 14.14 -6.91
C PRO A 293 -27.05 13.38 -5.69
N ALA A 294 -25.75 13.01 -5.70
CA ALA A 294 -25.10 12.28 -4.63
C ALA A 294 -24.10 13.17 -3.91
N GLN A 295 -24.20 13.30 -2.59
CA GLN A 295 -23.31 14.13 -1.78
C GLN A 295 -22.13 13.34 -1.19
N ASN A 296 -22.26 12.03 -1.10
CA ASN A 296 -21.27 11.17 -0.44
C ASN A 296 -20.38 10.48 -1.46
N LEU A 297 -19.56 11.28 -2.16
CA LEU A 297 -18.62 10.81 -3.17
C LEU A 297 -17.28 10.43 -2.54
N LEU A 298 -16.80 9.24 -2.88
CA LEU A 298 -15.50 8.70 -2.47
C LEU A 298 -14.51 8.75 -3.65
N GLN A 299 -13.83 7.65 -3.93
CA GLN A 299 -12.83 7.58 -5.00
C GLN A 299 -13.35 8.17 -6.31
N VAL A 300 -12.49 8.87 -7.01
CA VAL A 300 -12.73 9.39 -8.36
C VAL A 300 -11.64 8.87 -9.29
N THR A 301 -12.01 8.56 -10.54
CA THR A 301 -11.09 8.35 -11.66
C THR A 301 -11.62 9.08 -12.89
N VAL A 302 -10.76 9.36 -13.87
CA VAL A 302 -11.11 10.03 -15.12
C VAL A 302 -10.83 9.08 -16.27
N ASP A 303 -11.84 8.85 -17.13
CA ASP A 303 -11.68 7.98 -18.30
C ASP A 303 -11.09 8.73 -19.51
N GLN A 304 -10.87 8.00 -20.60
CA GLN A 304 -10.28 8.55 -21.83
C GLN A 304 -11.18 9.58 -22.55
N ASN A 305 -12.49 9.60 -22.24
CA ASN A 305 -13.43 10.61 -22.74
C ASN A 305 -13.46 11.87 -21.85
N GLY A 306 -12.71 11.86 -20.75
CA GLY A 306 -12.72 12.93 -19.75
C GLY A 306 -13.90 12.85 -18.80
N TYR A 307 -14.68 11.77 -18.77
CA TYR A 307 -15.73 11.58 -17.79
C TYR A 307 -15.16 11.16 -16.43
N LYS A 308 -15.74 11.67 -15.36
CA LYS A 308 -15.35 11.42 -13.99
C LYS A 308 -16.24 10.35 -13.39
N TRP A 309 -15.62 9.27 -12.94
CA TRP A 309 -16.31 8.16 -12.31
C TRP A 309 -16.10 8.19 -10.81
N PHE A 310 -17.19 8.24 -10.07
CA PHE A 310 -17.16 8.35 -8.60
C PHE A 310 -17.78 7.13 -7.94
N VAL A 311 -17.12 6.61 -6.93
CA VAL A 311 -17.74 5.69 -5.99
C VAL A 311 -18.73 6.47 -5.12
N VAL A 312 -19.99 6.02 -5.06
CA VAL A 312 -21.03 6.63 -4.22
C VAL A 312 -21.19 5.81 -2.95
N ALA A 313 -20.87 6.39 -1.81
CA ALA A 313 -20.93 5.73 -0.51
C ALA A 313 -22.36 5.28 -0.13
N PHE A 314 -22.45 4.49 0.95
CA PHE A 314 -23.71 4.03 1.53
C PHE A 314 -24.61 3.28 0.54
N ASN A 315 -24.02 2.34 -0.21
CA ASN A 315 -24.71 1.54 -1.22
C ASN A 315 -25.33 2.39 -2.36
N GLY A 316 -24.62 3.46 -2.74
CA GLY A 316 -25.08 4.39 -3.77
C GLY A 316 -24.72 3.98 -5.20
N GLY A 317 -23.89 2.91 -5.38
CA GLY A 317 -23.42 2.47 -6.69
C GLY A 317 -22.23 3.27 -7.20
N VAL A 318 -22.17 3.50 -8.51
CA VAL A 318 -21.11 4.29 -9.16
C VAL A 318 -21.75 5.38 -10.03
N MET A 319 -21.22 6.60 -9.95
CA MET A 319 -21.68 7.75 -10.72
C MET A 319 -20.66 8.12 -11.79
N VAL A 320 -21.14 8.31 -13.02
CA VAL A 320 -20.38 8.97 -14.08
C VAL A 320 -20.87 10.41 -14.24
N TYR A 321 -19.93 11.34 -14.37
CA TYR A 321 -20.17 12.77 -14.52
C TYR A 321 -19.37 13.32 -15.71
N ASP A 322 -20.06 14.04 -16.58
CA ASP A 322 -19.51 14.80 -17.68
C ASP A 322 -19.66 16.30 -17.35
N SER A 323 -18.56 17.02 -17.28
CA SER A 323 -18.51 18.46 -17.00
C SER A 323 -18.68 19.31 -18.25
N GLY A 324 -19.13 18.72 -19.36
CA GLY A 324 -19.28 19.41 -20.62
C GLY A 324 -17.96 19.91 -21.23
N LYS A 325 -18.06 20.86 -22.14
CA LYS A 325 -16.92 21.42 -22.86
C LYS A 325 -16.23 22.55 -22.12
N ASP A 326 -16.96 23.28 -21.28
CA ASP A 326 -16.50 24.43 -20.56
C ASP A 326 -16.69 24.24 -19.05
N LEU A 327 -15.57 24.08 -18.34
CA LEU A 327 -15.61 23.91 -16.89
C LEU A 327 -16.25 25.11 -16.15
N ASP A 328 -16.38 26.27 -16.79
CA ASP A 328 -16.96 27.47 -16.20
C ASP A 328 -18.46 27.63 -16.53
N SER A 329 -19.03 26.76 -17.36
CA SER A 329 -20.46 26.73 -17.69
C SER A 329 -21.08 25.39 -17.33
N PRO A 330 -22.07 25.33 -16.41
CA PRO A 330 -22.73 24.07 -16.07
C PRO A 330 -23.89 23.69 -17.00
N THR A 331 -24.04 24.35 -18.15
CA THR A 331 -25.24 24.22 -18.99
C THR A 331 -25.30 22.89 -19.75
N ASP A 332 -24.16 22.24 -19.96
CA ASP A 332 -24.02 20.96 -20.63
C ASP A 332 -23.52 19.84 -19.70
N ASP A 333 -23.46 20.10 -18.40
CA ASP A 333 -23.15 19.09 -17.39
C ASP A 333 -24.23 18.00 -17.37
N ARG A 334 -23.79 16.75 -17.30
CA ARG A 334 -24.70 15.60 -17.17
C ARG A 334 -24.08 14.52 -16.28
N TYR A 335 -24.95 13.69 -15.70
CA TYR A 335 -24.53 12.56 -14.87
C TYR A 335 -25.45 11.37 -15.06
N LYS A 336 -24.95 10.19 -14.68
CA LYS A 336 -25.72 8.96 -14.54
C LYS A 336 -25.20 8.16 -13.36
N ILE A 337 -26.11 7.60 -12.56
CA ILE A 337 -25.74 6.69 -11.47
C ILE A 337 -26.14 5.29 -11.87
N PHE A 338 -25.17 4.37 -11.83
CA PHE A 338 -25.38 2.96 -12.04
C PHE A 338 -25.58 2.26 -10.70
N THR A 339 -26.65 1.48 -10.64
CA THR A 339 -27.06 0.67 -9.50
C THR A 339 -27.52 -0.69 -9.99
N THR A 340 -27.84 -1.60 -9.10
CA THR A 340 -28.42 -2.90 -9.43
C THR A 340 -29.76 -2.81 -10.18
N SER A 341 -30.44 -1.66 -10.14
CA SER A 341 -31.73 -1.45 -10.80
C SER A 341 -31.63 -1.08 -12.29
N ASN A 342 -30.48 -0.56 -12.72
CA ASN A 342 -30.29 -0.06 -14.09
C ASN A 342 -28.97 -0.49 -14.74
N SER A 343 -28.28 -1.44 -14.11
CA SER A 343 -27.02 -2.00 -14.60
C SER A 343 -26.89 -3.47 -14.19
N VAL A 344 -25.80 -4.11 -14.62
CA VAL A 344 -25.46 -5.48 -14.18
C VAL A 344 -24.62 -5.53 -12.92
N LEU A 345 -24.54 -4.46 -12.15
CA LEU A 345 -23.88 -4.45 -10.85
C LEU A 345 -24.48 -5.53 -9.94
N PRO A 346 -23.68 -6.41 -9.34
CA PRO A 346 -24.18 -7.45 -8.44
C PRO A 346 -24.66 -6.90 -7.10
N THR A 347 -24.12 -5.77 -6.71
CA THR A 347 -24.45 -5.03 -5.49
C THR A 347 -24.23 -3.54 -5.68
N ASN A 348 -24.91 -2.71 -4.92
CA ASN A 348 -24.67 -1.27 -4.89
C ASN A 348 -23.47 -0.86 -4.00
N THR A 349 -22.87 -1.81 -3.26
CA THR A 349 -21.65 -1.57 -2.50
C THR A 349 -20.46 -1.63 -3.44
N VAL A 350 -20.09 -0.47 -3.97
CA VAL A 350 -18.92 -0.27 -4.83
C VAL A 350 -17.75 0.21 -3.97
N ASN A 351 -16.58 -0.43 -4.11
CA ASN A 351 -15.38 -0.11 -3.35
C ASN A 351 -14.38 0.72 -4.16
N CYS A 352 -14.23 0.40 -5.45
CA CYS A 352 -13.21 1.03 -6.29
C CYS A 352 -13.64 1.13 -7.74
N VAL A 353 -12.97 2.02 -8.46
CA VAL A 353 -13.13 2.23 -9.91
C VAL A 353 -11.76 2.50 -10.54
N SER A 354 -11.48 1.88 -11.69
CA SER A 354 -10.23 2.05 -12.43
C SER A 354 -10.51 2.05 -13.93
N VAL A 355 -9.63 2.68 -14.72
CA VAL A 355 -9.70 2.73 -16.17
C VAL A 355 -8.55 1.91 -16.74
N ASP A 356 -8.84 1.06 -17.72
CA ASP A 356 -7.82 0.27 -18.37
C ASP A 356 -7.21 0.98 -19.60
N LEU A 357 -6.24 0.35 -20.25
CA LEU A 357 -5.50 0.96 -21.35
C LEU A 357 -6.33 1.06 -22.64
N GLU A 358 -7.48 0.37 -22.73
CA GLU A 358 -8.46 0.49 -23.83
C GLU A 358 -9.55 1.51 -23.55
N GLY A 359 -9.58 2.06 -22.34
CA GLY A 359 -10.56 3.05 -21.90
C GLY A 359 -11.79 2.46 -21.27
N ASP A 360 -11.81 1.16 -21.04
CA ASP A 360 -12.89 0.50 -20.33
C ASP A 360 -12.80 0.78 -18.83
N VAL A 361 -13.95 1.04 -18.21
CA VAL A 361 -14.03 1.37 -16.79
C VAL A 361 -14.40 0.14 -16.00
N TRP A 362 -13.52 -0.27 -15.11
CA TRP A 362 -13.68 -1.42 -14.22
C TRP A 362 -14.13 -0.98 -12.84
N VAL A 363 -15.19 -1.59 -12.36
CA VAL A 363 -15.82 -1.30 -11.06
C VAL A 363 -15.71 -2.51 -10.16
N GLY A 364 -15.00 -2.35 -9.06
CA GLY A 364 -14.87 -3.37 -8.00
C GLY A 364 -15.96 -3.21 -6.96
N THR A 365 -16.62 -4.31 -6.64
CA THR A 365 -17.73 -4.35 -5.69
C THR A 365 -17.48 -5.35 -4.57
N GLN A 366 -18.33 -5.36 -3.57
CA GLN A 366 -18.31 -6.38 -2.52
C GLN A 366 -18.61 -7.80 -3.05
N GLN A 367 -19.06 -7.94 -4.31
CA GLN A 367 -19.44 -9.20 -4.93
C GLN A 367 -18.91 -9.29 -6.37
N GLY A 368 -17.59 -9.13 -6.53
CA GLY A 368 -16.91 -9.21 -7.82
C GLY A 368 -16.85 -7.91 -8.60
N VAL A 369 -16.72 -8.01 -9.90
CA VAL A 369 -16.39 -6.88 -10.78
C VAL A 369 -17.36 -6.73 -11.95
N VAL A 370 -17.47 -5.48 -12.44
CA VAL A 370 -18.21 -5.11 -13.66
C VAL A 370 -17.32 -4.20 -14.50
N SER A 371 -17.30 -4.41 -15.82
CA SER A 371 -16.70 -3.47 -16.78
C SER A 371 -17.75 -2.67 -17.51
N PHE A 372 -17.49 -1.39 -17.75
CA PHE A 372 -18.29 -0.51 -18.60
C PHE A 372 -17.47 -0.19 -19.87
N GLU A 373 -17.85 -0.81 -20.97
CA GLU A 373 -17.19 -0.74 -22.28
C GLU A 373 -17.97 0.18 -23.25
N CYS A 374 -18.68 1.14 -22.70
CA CYS A 374 -19.62 1.97 -23.45
C CYS A 374 -18.95 3.22 -24.08
N GLY A 375 -17.77 3.58 -23.64
CA GLY A 375 -17.05 4.78 -24.08
C GLY A 375 -17.95 6.03 -24.01
N SER A 376 -18.04 6.79 -25.09
CA SER A 376 -18.89 8.00 -25.16
C SER A 376 -20.40 7.77 -25.01
N ASN A 377 -20.86 6.52 -25.17
CA ASN A 377 -22.28 6.15 -25.06
C ASN A 377 -22.69 5.77 -23.62
N VAL A 378 -21.86 6.07 -22.62
CA VAL A 378 -22.11 5.71 -21.22
C VAL A 378 -23.43 6.25 -20.66
N PHE A 379 -23.90 7.40 -21.17
CA PHE A 379 -25.15 8.02 -20.74
C PHE A 379 -26.42 7.39 -21.38
N GLU A 380 -26.25 6.59 -22.42
CA GLU A 380 -27.37 5.91 -23.07
C GLU A 380 -27.96 4.80 -22.19
N SER A 381 -29.26 4.52 -22.37
CA SER A 381 -29.96 3.47 -21.60
C SER A 381 -29.44 2.06 -21.90
N THR A 382 -28.81 1.86 -23.04
CA THR A 382 -28.19 0.59 -23.46
C THR A 382 -26.90 0.28 -22.72
N CYS A 383 -26.24 1.29 -22.15
CA CYS A 383 -25.06 1.08 -21.32
C CYS A 383 -25.46 0.59 -19.93
N GLN A 384 -25.24 -0.68 -19.64
CA GLN A 384 -25.58 -1.34 -18.39
C GLN A 384 -24.37 -2.00 -17.70
N GLY A 385 -23.19 -1.97 -18.36
CA GLY A 385 -22.00 -2.69 -17.95
C GLY A 385 -22.03 -4.17 -18.37
N ARG A 386 -20.96 -4.88 -18.07
CA ARG A 386 -20.75 -6.28 -18.41
C ARG A 386 -20.08 -7.03 -17.28
N ARG A 387 -20.56 -8.23 -16.97
CA ARG A 387 -19.88 -9.18 -16.09
C ARG A 387 -19.18 -10.23 -16.95
N ARG A 388 -17.90 -10.48 -16.67
CA ARG A 388 -17.14 -11.52 -17.36
C ARG A 388 -17.57 -12.89 -16.83
N ILE A 389 -17.79 -13.84 -17.74
CA ILE A 389 -17.98 -15.25 -17.39
C ILE A 389 -16.66 -15.95 -17.59
N VAL A 390 -16.18 -16.60 -16.54
CA VAL A 390 -14.95 -17.38 -16.51
C VAL A 390 -15.27 -18.84 -16.22
N THR A 391 -14.42 -19.74 -16.69
CA THR A 391 -14.55 -21.18 -16.43
C THR A 391 -13.40 -21.62 -15.53
N VAL A 392 -13.74 -22.10 -14.33
CA VAL A 392 -12.77 -22.63 -13.38
C VAL A 392 -13.17 -24.08 -13.08
N ASP A 393 -12.23 -25.03 -13.26
CA ASP A 393 -12.45 -26.46 -13.05
C ASP A 393 -13.70 -27.03 -13.78
N GLY A 394 -14.02 -26.46 -14.95
CA GLY A 394 -15.16 -26.87 -15.77
C GLY A 394 -16.51 -26.24 -15.37
N PHE A 395 -16.54 -25.37 -14.38
CA PHE A 395 -17.73 -24.64 -13.95
C PHE A 395 -17.66 -23.18 -14.41
N ASN A 396 -18.78 -22.70 -14.96
CA ASN A 396 -18.93 -21.30 -15.36
C ASN A 396 -19.42 -20.48 -14.16
N GLY A 397 -18.76 -19.37 -13.90
CA GLY A 397 -19.15 -18.37 -12.89
C GLY A 397 -18.82 -16.96 -13.37
N TYR A 398 -19.27 -15.97 -12.65
CA TYR A 398 -18.81 -14.61 -12.93
C TYR A 398 -17.44 -14.38 -12.28
N LEU A 399 -16.61 -13.60 -12.96
CA LEU A 399 -15.28 -13.24 -12.47
C LEU A 399 -15.36 -12.64 -11.05
N LEU A 400 -14.64 -13.27 -10.12
CA LEU A 400 -14.52 -12.88 -8.71
C LEU A 400 -15.87 -12.70 -7.98
N GLU A 401 -16.94 -13.44 -8.38
CA GLU A 401 -18.30 -13.22 -7.88
C GLU A 401 -18.47 -13.39 -6.36
N THR A 402 -17.56 -14.11 -5.71
CA THR A 402 -17.54 -14.30 -4.25
C THR A 402 -16.56 -13.38 -3.53
N GLU A 403 -15.81 -12.56 -4.28
CA GLU A 403 -14.74 -11.73 -3.74
C GLU A 403 -15.21 -10.30 -3.45
N ASP A 404 -14.77 -9.79 -2.30
CA ASP A 404 -14.87 -8.38 -1.95
C ASP A 404 -13.65 -7.65 -2.54
N VAL A 405 -13.85 -7.06 -3.75
CA VAL A 405 -12.80 -6.38 -4.50
C VAL A 405 -12.58 -4.98 -3.94
N LYS A 406 -11.42 -4.75 -3.33
CA LYS A 406 -11.05 -3.50 -2.63
C LYS A 406 -10.40 -2.48 -3.54
N THR A 407 -9.56 -2.95 -4.47
CA THR A 407 -8.78 -2.09 -5.37
C THR A 407 -8.55 -2.76 -6.70
N ILE A 408 -8.36 -1.97 -7.74
CA ILE A 408 -8.08 -2.41 -9.11
C ILE A 408 -6.92 -1.58 -9.65
N ALA A 409 -5.82 -2.24 -10.03
CA ALA A 409 -4.73 -1.62 -10.76
C ALA A 409 -4.58 -2.26 -12.15
N VAL A 410 -4.05 -1.48 -13.11
CA VAL A 410 -3.83 -1.93 -14.48
C VAL A 410 -2.35 -1.79 -14.80
N ASP A 411 -1.74 -2.87 -15.26
CA ASP A 411 -0.32 -2.85 -15.63
C ASP A 411 -0.09 -2.48 -17.10
N GLY A 412 1.19 -2.34 -17.47
CA GLY A 412 1.58 -1.94 -18.81
C GLY A 412 1.19 -2.89 -19.94
N ALA A 413 0.81 -4.12 -19.61
CA ALA A 413 0.26 -5.12 -20.54
C ALA A 413 -1.27 -5.17 -20.53
N ASN A 414 -1.94 -4.20 -19.91
CA ASN A 414 -3.39 -4.14 -19.71
C ASN A 414 -3.96 -5.31 -18.87
N ARG A 415 -3.13 -6.02 -18.09
CA ARG A 415 -3.60 -7.02 -17.14
C ARG A 415 -4.26 -6.31 -15.97
N LYS A 416 -5.33 -6.89 -15.43
CA LYS A 416 -6.05 -6.34 -14.29
C LYS A 416 -5.57 -7.01 -13.02
N TRP A 417 -5.13 -6.21 -12.06
CA TRP A 417 -4.72 -6.63 -10.73
C TRP A 417 -5.83 -6.29 -9.76
N PHE A 418 -6.52 -7.30 -9.27
CA PHE A 418 -7.62 -7.13 -8.32
C PHE A 418 -7.14 -7.46 -6.91
N GLY A 419 -7.10 -6.44 -6.05
CA GLY A 419 -6.88 -6.63 -4.62
C GLY A 419 -8.20 -6.92 -3.90
N THR A 420 -8.24 -8.02 -3.18
CA THR A 420 -9.45 -8.52 -2.51
C THR A 420 -9.21 -8.76 -1.02
N SER A 421 -10.21 -9.26 -0.31
CA SER A 421 -10.05 -9.75 1.07
C SER A 421 -9.33 -11.11 1.13
N ASN A 422 -9.11 -11.79 -0.01
CA ASN A 422 -8.53 -13.12 -0.10
C ASN A 422 -7.21 -13.19 -0.91
N GLY A 423 -6.59 -12.04 -1.17
CA GLY A 423 -5.34 -11.92 -1.91
C GLY A 423 -5.45 -11.06 -3.15
N VAL A 424 -4.44 -11.18 -4.01
CA VAL A 424 -4.36 -10.49 -5.30
C VAL A 424 -4.63 -11.46 -6.42
N PHE A 425 -5.58 -11.14 -7.29
CA PHE A 425 -5.85 -11.87 -8.53
C PHE A 425 -5.37 -11.05 -9.72
N VAL A 426 -4.57 -11.66 -10.57
CA VAL A 426 -4.05 -11.03 -11.80
C VAL A 426 -4.71 -11.71 -12.99
N GLU A 427 -5.45 -10.94 -13.78
CA GLU A 427 -6.20 -11.43 -14.93
C GLU A 427 -5.60 -10.94 -16.25
N SER A 428 -5.80 -11.72 -17.30
CA SER A 428 -5.45 -11.33 -18.68
C SER A 428 -6.08 -9.99 -19.09
N PRO A 429 -5.63 -9.36 -20.19
CA PRO A 429 -6.18 -8.09 -20.65
C PRO A 429 -7.70 -8.12 -20.87
N ASP A 430 -8.26 -9.23 -21.34
CA ASP A 430 -9.69 -9.45 -21.51
C ASP A 430 -10.42 -9.95 -20.25
N ALA A 431 -9.64 -10.20 -19.18
CA ALA A 431 -10.11 -10.73 -17.90
C ALA A 431 -10.89 -12.06 -18.01
N LEU A 432 -10.49 -12.92 -18.95
CA LEU A 432 -11.05 -14.26 -19.12
C LEU A 432 -10.14 -15.39 -18.62
N THR A 433 -8.85 -15.06 -18.37
CA THR A 433 -7.84 -16.02 -17.92
C THR A 433 -7.10 -15.49 -16.73
N GLN A 434 -7.07 -16.24 -15.64
CA GLN A 434 -6.26 -15.92 -14.48
C GLN A 434 -4.79 -16.17 -14.78
N VAL A 435 -3.98 -15.12 -14.70
CA VAL A 435 -2.53 -15.15 -14.93
C VAL A 435 -1.78 -15.54 -13.66
N ALA A 436 -2.21 -14.99 -12.52
CA ALA A 436 -1.60 -15.28 -11.22
C ALA A 436 -2.61 -15.05 -10.08
N ASN A 437 -2.35 -15.72 -8.95
CA ASN A 437 -3.01 -15.44 -7.68
C ASN A 437 -1.96 -15.41 -6.58
N TYR A 438 -1.90 -14.32 -5.82
CA TYR A 438 -0.97 -14.15 -4.71
C TYR A 438 -1.72 -14.13 -3.38
N THR A 439 -1.28 -14.98 -2.47
CA THR A 439 -1.77 -15.06 -1.10
C THR A 439 -0.60 -15.14 -0.13
N SER A 440 -0.83 -14.93 1.14
CA SER A 440 0.19 -15.08 2.19
C SER A 440 0.76 -16.50 2.33
N THR A 441 0.13 -17.50 1.70
CA THR A 441 0.59 -18.89 1.73
C THR A 441 1.46 -19.27 0.53
N ASN A 442 1.34 -18.57 -0.59
CA ASN A 442 2.08 -18.86 -1.82
C ASN A 442 3.00 -17.71 -2.30
N SER A 443 3.02 -16.62 -1.56
CA SER A 443 3.81 -15.44 -1.89
C SER A 443 4.28 -14.73 -0.61
N PRO A 444 5.18 -13.72 -0.71
CA PRO A 444 5.64 -12.94 0.44
C PRO A 444 4.60 -11.93 0.98
N LEU A 445 3.34 -11.97 0.58
CA LEU A 445 2.31 -11.08 1.14
C LEU A 445 2.19 -11.26 2.66
N PHE A 446 2.15 -10.15 3.39
CA PHE A 446 2.00 -10.16 4.84
C PHE A 446 0.59 -10.53 5.31
N ASP A 447 -0.42 -10.28 4.49
CA ASP A 447 -1.82 -10.62 4.73
C ASP A 447 -2.58 -10.79 3.41
N ASN A 448 -3.70 -11.52 3.44
CA ASN A 448 -4.56 -11.68 2.27
C ASN A 448 -5.51 -10.49 2.06
N THR A 449 -5.79 -9.71 3.09
CA THR A 449 -6.64 -8.53 2.96
C THR A 449 -5.83 -7.39 2.36
N ILE A 450 -6.10 -7.12 1.09
CA ILE A 450 -5.41 -6.08 0.34
C ILE A 450 -6.08 -4.73 0.61
N THR A 451 -5.28 -3.70 0.85
CA THR A 451 -5.77 -2.33 1.05
C THR A 451 -5.68 -1.51 -0.23
N ASP A 452 -4.57 -1.62 -0.96
CA ASP A 452 -4.40 -0.96 -2.26
C ASP A 452 -3.29 -1.61 -3.10
N ILE A 453 -3.30 -1.34 -4.41
CA ILE A 453 -2.27 -1.76 -5.36
C ILE A 453 -1.92 -0.58 -6.26
N ALA A 454 -0.63 -0.25 -6.36
CA ALA A 454 -0.12 0.73 -7.31
C ALA A 454 1.01 0.12 -8.16
N ILE A 455 1.01 0.44 -9.45
CA ILE A 455 1.97 -0.12 -10.41
C ILE A 455 2.80 1.01 -11.03
N ASN A 456 4.11 0.91 -10.88
CA ASN A 456 5.03 1.75 -11.62
C ASN A 456 5.17 1.20 -13.04
N ASN A 457 4.37 1.72 -13.95
CA ASN A 457 4.35 1.26 -15.34
C ASN A 457 5.66 1.54 -16.12
N LYS A 458 6.58 2.34 -15.57
CA LYS A 458 7.92 2.54 -16.17
C LYS A 458 8.88 1.40 -15.81
N THR A 459 8.85 0.96 -14.56
CA THR A 459 9.77 -0.05 -14.03
C THR A 459 9.17 -1.45 -13.95
N GLY A 460 7.85 -1.56 -13.96
CA GLY A 460 7.11 -2.79 -13.67
C GLY A 460 7.02 -3.12 -12.18
N GLU A 461 7.46 -2.25 -11.29
CA GLU A 461 7.34 -2.47 -9.85
C GLU A 461 5.89 -2.33 -9.40
N VAL A 462 5.41 -3.31 -8.66
CA VAL A 462 4.05 -3.38 -8.11
C VAL A 462 4.13 -3.25 -6.60
N TRP A 463 3.51 -2.21 -6.07
CA TRP A 463 3.35 -1.98 -4.64
C TRP A 463 2.01 -2.50 -4.18
N ILE A 464 1.99 -3.28 -3.10
CA ILE A 464 0.79 -3.91 -2.55
C ILE A 464 0.72 -3.59 -1.06
N GLY A 465 -0.32 -2.86 -0.68
CA GLY A 465 -0.69 -2.64 0.71
C GLY A 465 -1.57 -3.78 1.22
N THR A 466 -1.31 -4.23 2.44
CA THR A 466 -2.12 -5.21 3.16
C THR A 466 -2.46 -4.70 4.55
N GLU A 467 -3.40 -5.34 5.23
CA GLU A 467 -3.72 -4.99 6.64
C GLU A 467 -2.52 -5.19 7.60
N LYS A 468 -1.48 -5.93 7.20
CA LYS A 468 -0.30 -6.21 8.03
C LYS A 468 1.01 -5.67 7.47
N GLY A 469 0.96 -4.85 6.44
CA GLY A 469 2.15 -4.21 5.91
C GLY A 469 2.14 -4.01 4.41
N LEU A 470 3.18 -3.34 3.96
CA LEU A 470 3.41 -2.95 2.58
C LEU A 470 4.55 -3.79 1.99
N ILE A 471 4.36 -4.25 0.77
CA ILE A 471 5.38 -4.99 0.02
C ILE A 471 5.46 -4.46 -1.41
N SER A 472 6.66 -4.49 -2.01
CA SER A 472 6.79 -4.34 -3.44
C SER A 472 7.33 -5.62 -4.08
N LEU A 473 6.93 -5.86 -5.31
CA LEU A 473 7.44 -6.94 -6.14
C LEU A 473 7.72 -6.43 -7.54
N ARG A 474 8.67 -7.08 -8.23
CA ARG A 474 8.93 -6.77 -9.62
C ARG A 474 7.97 -7.53 -10.52
N GLY A 475 7.10 -6.78 -11.19
CA GLY A 475 6.20 -7.33 -12.20
C GLY A 475 6.91 -7.53 -13.56
N GLU A 476 6.25 -8.27 -14.43
CA GLU A 476 6.75 -8.63 -15.77
C GLU A 476 6.34 -7.64 -16.85
N ALA A 477 5.43 -6.69 -16.56
CA ALA A 477 4.88 -5.75 -17.52
C ALA A 477 5.34 -4.31 -17.25
N THR A 478 5.67 -3.59 -18.33
CA THR A 478 5.93 -2.15 -18.30
C THR A 478 5.11 -1.44 -19.37
N ALA A 479 4.92 -0.13 -19.26
CA ALA A 479 4.27 0.61 -20.33
C ALA A 479 5.09 0.54 -21.63
N GLY A 480 4.45 0.20 -22.74
CA GLY A 480 5.01 0.23 -24.08
C GLY A 480 4.36 1.33 -24.92
N GLY A 481 5.17 2.00 -25.74
CA GLY A 481 4.67 2.92 -26.77
C GLY A 481 4.17 2.19 -28.03
N ASN A 482 3.75 2.95 -29.04
CA ASN A 482 3.34 2.38 -30.33
C ASN A 482 4.52 1.88 -31.17
N VAL A 483 5.73 2.36 -30.86
CA VAL A 483 6.98 2.00 -31.53
C VAL A 483 8.03 1.60 -30.51
N ASN A 484 8.99 0.78 -30.94
CA ASN A 484 10.12 0.42 -30.09
C ASN A 484 10.99 1.65 -29.79
N SER A 485 11.69 1.66 -28.66
CA SER A 485 12.67 2.72 -28.33
C SER A 485 13.88 2.64 -29.27
N ASN A 486 14.61 3.76 -29.41
CA ASN A 486 15.85 3.79 -30.20
C ASN A 486 17.01 3.02 -29.55
N ALA A 487 16.89 2.59 -28.31
CA ALA A 487 17.93 1.90 -27.56
C ALA A 487 17.34 0.80 -26.67
N PRO A 488 16.79 -0.28 -27.24
CA PRO A 488 16.34 -1.43 -26.45
C PRO A 488 17.55 -2.16 -25.87
N TYR A 489 17.37 -2.72 -24.69
CA TYR A 489 18.44 -3.46 -24.02
C TYR A 489 17.88 -4.68 -23.28
N ALA A 490 18.75 -5.67 -23.07
CA ALA A 490 18.48 -6.83 -22.26
C ALA A 490 19.23 -6.76 -20.93
N TYR A 491 18.61 -7.22 -19.85
CA TYR A 491 19.21 -7.27 -18.52
C TYR A 491 18.82 -8.56 -17.79
N PRO A 492 19.77 -9.23 -17.11
CA PRO A 492 21.19 -8.91 -17.07
C PRO A 492 21.90 -9.19 -18.41
N ASN A 493 22.95 -8.42 -18.71
CA ASN A 493 23.77 -8.64 -19.89
C ASN A 493 25.24 -8.29 -19.57
N PRO A 494 26.17 -9.26 -19.45
CA PRO A 494 25.96 -10.68 -19.73
C PRO A 494 25.16 -11.40 -18.65
N VAL A 495 24.44 -12.48 -19.04
CA VAL A 495 23.87 -13.47 -18.13
C VAL A 495 24.99 -14.37 -17.64
N ARG A 496 25.22 -14.41 -16.34
CA ARG A 496 26.31 -15.17 -15.72
C ARG A 496 25.87 -16.60 -15.34
N PRO A 497 26.85 -17.53 -15.10
CA PRO A 497 26.52 -18.93 -14.78
C PRO A 497 25.65 -19.11 -13.52
N ASP A 498 25.81 -18.23 -12.55
CA ASP A 498 25.14 -18.21 -11.27
C ASP A 498 23.77 -17.50 -11.28
N TYR A 499 23.34 -16.99 -12.43
CA TYR A 499 22.08 -16.32 -12.60
C TYR A 499 21.01 -17.25 -13.20
N ASP A 500 19.99 -17.60 -12.41
CA ASP A 500 18.85 -18.42 -12.84
C ASP A 500 17.53 -17.62 -12.93
N GLY A 501 17.59 -16.30 -12.77
CA GLY A 501 16.44 -15.42 -12.84
C GLY A 501 15.99 -15.11 -14.27
N PRO A 502 14.87 -14.38 -14.44
CA PRO A 502 14.34 -13.97 -15.73
C PRO A 502 15.25 -12.92 -16.41
N ILE A 503 15.38 -13.02 -17.72
CA ILE A 503 16.07 -12.05 -18.57
C ILE A 503 15.01 -11.10 -19.14
N ALA A 504 15.08 -9.84 -18.79
CA ALA A 504 14.14 -8.82 -19.28
C ALA A 504 14.70 -8.07 -20.48
N ILE A 505 13.87 -7.85 -21.48
CA ILE A 505 14.16 -7.11 -22.71
C ILE A 505 13.30 -5.87 -22.71
N TYR A 506 13.89 -4.70 -22.57
CA TYR A 506 13.20 -3.42 -22.38
C TYR A 506 13.21 -2.55 -23.63
N GLY A 507 12.31 -1.55 -23.63
CA GLY A 507 12.22 -0.54 -24.68
C GLY A 507 11.48 -1.03 -25.90
N LEU A 508 10.58 -2.00 -25.72
CA LEU A 508 9.76 -2.56 -26.78
C LEU A 508 8.49 -1.76 -26.99
N ALA A 509 7.95 -1.84 -28.20
CA ALA A 509 6.58 -1.41 -28.48
C ALA A 509 5.59 -2.29 -27.72
N ARG A 510 4.42 -1.73 -27.40
CA ARG A 510 3.35 -2.48 -26.74
C ARG A 510 3.01 -3.73 -27.57
N ASP A 511 3.01 -4.88 -26.91
CA ASP A 511 2.67 -6.18 -27.49
C ASP A 511 3.53 -6.61 -28.70
N ALA A 512 4.77 -6.11 -28.78
CA ALA A 512 5.72 -6.46 -29.84
C ALA A 512 5.96 -7.98 -29.90
N ASN A 513 6.11 -8.51 -31.09
CA ASN A 513 6.59 -9.89 -31.26
C ASN A 513 8.10 -9.93 -31.09
N VAL A 514 8.58 -10.78 -30.19
CA VAL A 514 9.99 -10.93 -29.86
C VAL A 514 10.49 -12.29 -30.31
N LYS A 515 11.60 -12.29 -31.04
CA LYS A 515 12.33 -13.51 -31.44
C LYS A 515 13.78 -13.39 -30.99
N ILE A 516 14.27 -14.47 -30.40
CA ILE A 516 15.69 -14.58 -30.01
C ILE A 516 16.32 -15.69 -30.83
N THR A 517 17.44 -15.38 -31.46
CA THR A 517 18.20 -16.35 -32.28
C THR A 517 19.64 -16.44 -31.76
N ASP A 518 20.31 -17.52 -32.08
CA ASP A 518 21.77 -17.58 -32.05
C ASP A 518 22.40 -16.75 -33.18
N ILE A 519 23.71 -16.64 -33.22
CA ILE A 519 24.43 -15.91 -34.27
C ILE A 519 24.31 -16.53 -35.66
N ALA A 520 23.90 -17.80 -35.77
CA ALA A 520 23.63 -18.48 -37.02
C ALA A 520 22.22 -18.26 -37.55
N GLY A 521 21.38 -17.56 -36.78
CA GLY A 521 19.97 -17.27 -37.11
C GLY A 521 19.01 -18.38 -36.69
N ASN A 522 19.45 -19.41 -35.94
CA ASN A 522 18.54 -20.43 -35.42
C ASN A 522 17.68 -19.84 -34.31
N LEU A 523 16.36 -20.03 -34.41
CA LEU A 523 15.40 -19.53 -33.44
C LEU A 523 15.54 -20.31 -32.11
N VAL A 524 15.69 -19.57 -31.02
CA VAL A 524 15.87 -20.11 -29.66
C VAL A 524 14.60 -19.86 -28.82
N TYR A 525 14.00 -18.67 -28.97
CA TYR A 525 12.79 -18.27 -28.25
C TYR A 525 11.93 -17.36 -29.12
N GLU A 526 10.62 -17.48 -28.95
CA GLU A 526 9.63 -16.57 -29.53
C GLU A 526 8.52 -16.29 -28.50
N GLY A 527 8.15 -15.02 -28.35
CA GLY A 527 7.09 -14.60 -27.42
C GLY A 527 6.60 -13.20 -27.73
N LYS A 528 5.65 -12.72 -26.94
CA LYS A 528 5.14 -11.35 -27.01
C LYS A 528 5.68 -10.53 -25.85
N ALA A 529 5.87 -9.25 -26.10
CA ALA A 529 6.12 -8.29 -25.05
C ALA A 529 4.86 -8.15 -24.15
N LEU A 530 5.10 -7.99 -22.87
CA LEU A 530 4.10 -7.60 -21.88
C LEU A 530 4.16 -6.09 -21.71
N GLY A 531 3.33 -5.37 -22.48
CA GLY A 531 3.52 -3.94 -22.67
C GLY A 531 4.86 -3.62 -23.33
N GLY A 532 5.73 -2.87 -22.69
CA GLY A 532 7.03 -2.40 -23.21
C GLY A 532 8.22 -3.31 -22.92
N GLN A 533 8.02 -4.50 -22.32
CA GLN A 533 9.10 -5.45 -22.06
C GLN A 533 8.71 -6.89 -22.39
N ALA A 534 9.70 -7.72 -22.69
CA ALA A 534 9.53 -9.16 -22.80
C ALA A 534 10.42 -9.88 -21.79
N ILE A 535 9.96 -11.01 -21.31
CA ILE A 535 10.68 -11.84 -20.33
C ILE A 535 11.04 -13.16 -20.98
N TRP A 536 12.32 -13.55 -20.85
CA TRP A 536 12.83 -14.83 -21.29
C TRP A 536 13.54 -15.53 -20.12
N ASP A 537 13.25 -16.80 -19.92
CA ASP A 537 13.85 -17.63 -18.87
C ASP A 537 15.26 -18.17 -19.20
N GLY A 538 15.82 -17.76 -20.34
CA GLY A 538 17.13 -18.23 -20.79
C GLY A 538 17.14 -19.66 -21.30
N ARG A 539 15.97 -20.24 -21.64
CA ARG A 539 15.82 -21.61 -22.14
C ARG A 539 15.33 -21.64 -23.59
N ASP A 540 15.72 -22.73 -24.28
CA ASP A 540 15.24 -23.00 -25.63
C ASP A 540 13.85 -23.69 -25.60
N TYR A 541 13.28 -23.96 -26.77
CA TYR A 541 11.98 -24.65 -26.90
C TYR A 541 11.92 -26.05 -26.28
N LEU A 542 13.08 -26.65 -25.99
CA LEU A 542 13.18 -27.95 -25.37
C LEU A 542 13.37 -27.83 -23.84
N GLY A 543 13.29 -26.62 -23.29
CA GLY A 543 13.49 -26.34 -21.88
C GLY A 543 14.96 -26.38 -21.43
N ARG A 544 15.93 -26.50 -22.35
CA ARG A 544 17.36 -26.54 -22.03
C ARG A 544 17.89 -25.12 -21.91
N ARG A 545 18.78 -24.90 -20.94
CA ARG A 545 19.48 -23.62 -20.80
C ARG A 545 20.23 -23.29 -22.09
N ALA A 546 20.12 -22.05 -22.57
CA ALA A 546 20.81 -21.57 -23.74
C ALA A 546 22.32 -21.63 -23.51
N ALA A 547 23.09 -22.10 -24.51
CA ALA A 547 24.53 -22.29 -24.42
C ALA A 547 25.27 -20.96 -24.30
N THR A 548 26.52 -20.99 -23.83
CA THR A 548 27.42 -19.82 -23.88
C THR A 548 27.51 -19.27 -25.29
N GLY A 549 27.23 -17.99 -25.48
CA GLY A 549 27.23 -17.36 -26.80
C GLY A 549 26.58 -15.99 -26.83
N VAL A 550 26.58 -15.41 -28.03
CA VAL A 550 25.86 -14.17 -28.32
C VAL A 550 24.53 -14.51 -28.96
N TYR A 551 23.47 -13.89 -28.46
CA TYR A 551 22.12 -14.03 -28.97
C TYR A 551 21.63 -12.71 -29.55
N LEU A 552 20.91 -12.77 -30.66
CA LEU A 552 20.32 -11.62 -31.32
C LEU A 552 18.83 -11.56 -30.97
N ILE A 553 18.36 -10.41 -30.56
CA ILE A 553 16.96 -10.17 -30.15
C ILE A 553 16.34 -9.28 -31.20
N PHE A 554 15.28 -9.76 -31.82
CA PHE A 554 14.45 -9.04 -32.79
C PHE A 554 13.10 -8.74 -32.15
N ALA A 555 12.63 -7.52 -32.30
CA ALA A 555 11.28 -7.13 -31.84
C ALA A 555 10.59 -6.34 -32.95
N THR A 556 9.37 -6.75 -33.30
CA THR A 556 8.55 -6.09 -34.31
C THR A 556 7.27 -5.58 -33.71
N SER A 557 6.94 -4.30 -33.95
CA SER A 557 5.64 -3.73 -33.57
C SER A 557 4.55 -4.12 -34.56
N ASN A 558 3.29 -4.18 -34.11
CA ASN A 558 2.15 -4.51 -34.96
C ASN A 558 1.57 -3.30 -35.72
N VAL A 559 2.18 -2.10 -35.61
CA VAL A 559 1.53 -0.83 -35.96
C VAL A 559 1.76 -0.39 -37.41
N SER A 560 2.70 -0.99 -38.18
CA SER A 560 2.92 -0.58 -39.58
C SER A 560 3.39 -1.72 -40.46
N PHE A 561 2.64 -1.96 -41.53
CA PHE A 561 3.04 -2.84 -42.63
C PHE A 561 4.04 -2.18 -43.60
N ASP A 562 4.11 -0.84 -43.61
CA ASP A 562 4.91 -0.08 -44.59
C ASP A 562 6.35 0.22 -44.14
N THR A 563 6.60 0.22 -42.84
CA THR A 563 7.96 0.33 -42.27
C THR A 563 8.08 -0.65 -41.11
N PRO A 564 8.64 -1.84 -41.30
CA PRO A 564 8.83 -2.77 -40.19
C PRO A 564 9.81 -2.15 -39.18
N ASP A 565 9.29 -1.75 -38.05
CA ASP A 565 10.08 -1.30 -36.90
C ASP A 565 10.67 -2.53 -36.21
N ALA A 566 11.69 -3.15 -36.88
CA ALA A 566 12.39 -4.29 -36.32
C ALA A 566 13.67 -3.80 -35.63
N ILE A 567 13.72 -4.02 -34.33
CA ILE A 567 14.93 -3.68 -33.55
C ILE A 567 15.74 -4.92 -33.29
N ILE A 568 17.07 -4.74 -33.34
CA ILE A 568 18.05 -5.76 -32.98
C ILE A 568 18.84 -5.26 -31.78
N THR A 569 18.77 -5.99 -30.68
CA THR A 569 19.71 -5.85 -29.56
C THR A 569 20.44 -7.17 -29.31
N LYS A 570 21.49 -7.14 -28.49
CA LYS A 570 22.36 -8.30 -28.24
C LYS A 570 22.30 -8.70 -26.78
N LEU A 571 22.36 -10.01 -26.56
CA LEU A 571 22.48 -10.62 -25.24
C LEU A 571 23.67 -11.58 -25.23
N VAL A 572 24.46 -11.55 -24.18
CA VAL A 572 25.57 -12.49 -23.98
C VAL A 572 25.20 -13.43 -22.85
N ILE A 573 25.30 -14.74 -23.09
CA ILE A 573 25.13 -15.79 -22.07
C ILE A 573 26.46 -16.45 -21.81
N ILE A 574 26.82 -16.61 -20.55
CA ILE A 574 28.03 -17.31 -20.09
C ILE A 574 27.55 -18.42 -19.14
N ASN A 575 27.91 -19.66 -19.42
CA ASN A 575 27.62 -20.83 -18.60
C ASN A 575 28.87 -21.35 -17.91
#